data_2b033e3fe1e00ebe4a4c763f30793649
#
_entry.id   2b033e3fe1e00ebe4a4c763f30793649
#
_cell.length_a   1.000
_cell.length_b   1.000
_cell.length_c   1.000
_cell.angle_alpha   90.00
_cell.angle_beta   90.00
_cell.angle_gamma   90.00
#
_symmetry.space_group_name_H-M   'P 1'
#
loop_
_entity.id
_entity.type
_entity.pdbx_description
1 polymer ?
#
loop_
_entity_poly.entity_id
_entity_poly.type
_entity_poly.pdbx_seq_one_letter_code
_entity_poly.pdbx_strand_id
1 'polypeptide(L)'
;MSNIAAINTANEIDQHIWSALKNSLYTGARDESIKMVLDYCKAAKLDPMQKPVHIVPMSVKNAVTGKYEYKDVVMAGVGLYRIQAARSNQYAGVSEPEFGEDVTCNLGGAEITYPKWCKVTVKKLVNNTIVEFTAKEYWLENYAAKKDTSTPNTMWQKRPYGQLAKCAEAQALRKAFPEIVSQHPTAEEMEGKHFNELEMEVKNLTPKAQSISSKLDSVLSNQEEEVKDLEPSETLSELIELIKLHNVSSEIINKWCSKAGAPSIADLGEERQLACIEYINKQYNYSQSIVEAA
;
A
#
# COMPACT_ATOMS: atom_id res chain seq x y z
N MET A 1 45.69 -20.75 22.36
CA MET A 1 45.65 -20.47 20.93
C MET A 1 44.45 -21.19 20.33
N SER A 2 43.26 -20.69 20.46
CA SER A 2 42.07 -21.23 19.79
C SER A 2 40.81 -20.34 20.04
N ASN A 3 40.83 -19.12 19.49
CA ASN A 3 39.61 -18.29 19.48
C ASN A 3 39.54 -17.32 18.29
N ILE A 4 40.40 -17.51 17.26
CA ILE A 4 40.38 -16.66 16.06
C ILE A 4 39.62 -17.34 14.89
N ALA A 5 39.39 -18.66 14.95
CA ALA A 5 38.72 -19.39 13.89
C ALA A 5 37.17 -19.25 13.90
N ALA A 6 36.57 -18.80 15.02
CA ALA A 6 35.12 -18.72 15.17
C ALA A 6 34.52 -17.38 14.69
N ILE A 7 35.34 -16.37 14.37
CA ILE A 7 34.85 -15.02 13.99
C ILE A 7 34.71 -14.87 12.46
N ASN A 8 35.36 -15.69 11.66
CA ASN A 8 35.33 -15.61 10.20
C ASN A 8 34.12 -16.33 9.53
N THR A 9 33.38 -17.15 10.26
CA THR A 9 32.24 -17.92 9.68
C THR A 9 30.94 -17.16 9.61
N ALA A 10 30.83 -15.98 10.19
CA ALA A 10 29.60 -15.21 10.18
C ALA A 10 29.44 -14.26 8.96
N ASN A 11 30.47 -14.07 8.15
CA ASN A 11 30.49 -13.12 7.05
C ASN A 11 30.65 -13.74 5.64
N GLU A 12 30.96 -15.01 5.55
CA GLU A 12 30.95 -15.72 4.27
C GLU A 12 29.52 -16.25 4.02
N ILE A 13 28.83 -15.66 3.04
CA ILE A 13 27.65 -16.29 2.44
C ILE A 13 28.14 -17.65 2.00
N ASP A 14 27.58 -18.73 2.58
CA ASP A 14 27.92 -20.08 2.19
C ASP A 14 27.83 -20.18 0.67
N GLN A 15 28.95 -20.43 0.00
CA GLN A 15 29.02 -20.48 -1.46
C GLN A 15 28.03 -21.51 -2.04
N HIS A 16 27.68 -22.52 -1.26
CA HIS A 16 26.68 -23.50 -1.65
C HIS A 16 25.28 -22.88 -1.69
N ILE A 17 24.91 -22.08 -0.68
CA ILE A 17 23.64 -21.35 -0.66
C ILE A 17 23.57 -20.35 -1.83
N TRP A 18 24.64 -19.58 -2.04
CA TRP A 18 24.72 -18.65 -3.17
C TRP A 18 24.55 -19.34 -4.51
N SER A 19 25.26 -20.45 -4.72
CA SER A 19 25.16 -21.26 -5.95
C SER A 19 23.76 -21.82 -6.16
N ALA A 20 23.11 -22.32 -5.11
CA ALA A 20 21.74 -22.83 -5.17
C ALA A 20 20.75 -21.72 -5.49
N LEU A 21 20.87 -20.55 -4.89
CA LEU A 21 20.00 -19.40 -5.18
C LEU A 21 20.16 -18.97 -6.63
N LYS A 22 21.41 -18.79 -7.10
CA LYS A 22 21.70 -18.26 -8.44
C LYS A 22 21.32 -19.24 -9.56
N ASN A 23 21.61 -20.53 -9.38
CA ASN A 23 21.52 -21.52 -10.44
C ASN A 23 20.18 -22.29 -10.42
N SER A 24 19.43 -22.22 -9.33
CA SER A 24 18.17 -23.00 -9.18
C SER A 24 16.97 -22.13 -8.86
N LEU A 25 17.01 -21.34 -7.78
CA LEU A 25 15.83 -20.63 -7.28
C LEU A 25 15.58 -19.29 -7.98
N TYR A 26 16.63 -18.56 -8.33
CA TYR A 26 16.57 -17.23 -8.98
C TYR A 26 17.39 -17.22 -10.27
N THR A 27 17.17 -18.21 -11.13
CA THR A 27 17.90 -18.38 -12.39
C THR A 27 17.79 -17.15 -13.27
N GLY A 28 18.93 -16.59 -13.69
CA GLY A 28 18.97 -15.39 -14.54
C GLY A 28 18.89 -14.07 -13.80
N ALA A 29 18.70 -14.08 -12.48
CA ALA A 29 18.74 -12.85 -11.67
C ALA A 29 20.18 -12.32 -11.55
N ARG A 30 20.31 -11.00 -11.42
CA ARG A 30 21.58 -10.32 -11.19
C ARG A 30 22.10 -10.61 -9.78
N ASP A 31 23.41 -10.56 -9.61
CA ASP A 31 24.04 -10.84 -8.32
C ASP A 31 23.58 -9.85 -7.23
N GLU A 32 23.41 -8.58 -7.59
CA GLU A 32 22.88 -7.56 -6.68
C GLU A 32 21.46 -7.89 -6.21
N SER A 33 20.63 -8.43 -7.11
CA SER A 33 19.25 -8.80 -6.79
C SER A 33 19.19 -10.02 -5.85
N ILE A 34 20.09 -11.00 -6.05
CA ILE A 34 20.21 -12.15 -5.14
C ILE A 34 20.72 -11.69 -3.76
N LYS A 35 21.64 -10.73 -3.73
CA LYS A 35 22.12 -10.13 -2.46
C LYS A 35 20.97 -9.44 -1.72
N MET A 36 20.13 -8.66 -2.41
CA MET A 36 18.94 -8.05 -1.80
C MET A 36 18.00 -9.11 -1.19
N VAL A 37 17.80 -10.26 -1.86
CA VAL A 37 17.02 -11.38 -1.30
C VAL A 37 17.64 -11.91 -0.02
N LEU A 38 18.96 -12.14 -0.01
CA LEU A 38 19.66 -12.63 1.17
C LEU A 38 19.59 -11.64 2.34
N ASP A 39 19.80 -10.35 2.08
CA ASP A 39 19.71 -9.30 3.09
C ASP A 39 18.28 -9.21 3.66
N TYR A 40 17.26 -9.31 2.80
CA TYR A 40 15.86 -9.38 3.21
C TYR A 40 15.58 -10.60 4.10
N CYS A 41 15.99 -11.79 3.65
CA CYS A 41 15.79 -13.03 4.40
C CYS A 41 16.50 -13.00 5.76
N LYS A 42 17.73 -12.47 5.81
CA LYS A 42 18.48 -12.29 7.06
C LYS A 42 17.74 -11.36 8.03
N ALA A 43 17.29 -10.19 7.55
CA ALA A 43 16.57 -9.22 8.37
C ALA A 43 15.24 -9.79 8.90
N ALA A 44 14.52 -10.54 8.08
CA ALA A 44 13.22 -11.15 8.43
C ALA A 44 13.35 -12.54 9.09
N LYS A 45 14.57 -13.03 9.34
CA LYS A 45 14.86 -14.37 9.88
C LYS A 45 14.17 -15.49 9.08
N LEU A 46 14.29 -15.41 7.76
CA LEU A 46 13.72 -16.37 6.82
C LEU A 46 14.82 -17.24 6.22
N ASP A 47 14.47 -18.47 5.88
CA ASP A 47 15.32 -19.34 5.09
C ASP A 47 15.20 -18.99 3.60
N PRO A 48 16.27 -18.47 2.96
CA PRO A 48 16.23 -18.09 1.55
C PRO A 48 15.97 -19.29 0.62
N MET A 49 16.27 -20.53 1.06
CA MET A 49 16.04 -21.75 0.29
C MET A 49 14.55 -22.09 0.13
N GLN A 50 13.69 -21.55 0.99
CA GLN A 50 12.23 -21.70 0.85
C GLN A 50 11.63 -20.73 -0.18
N LYS A 51 12.45 -19.85 -0.80
CA LYS A 51 12.01 -18.85 -1.78
C LYS A 51 10.84 -18.00 -1.28
N PRO A 52 10.97 -17.36 -0.10
CA PRO A 52 9.87 -16.58 0.50
C PRO A 52 9.54 -15.31 -0.28
N VAL A 53 10.49 -14.82 -1.06
CA VAL A 53 10.35 -13.64 -1.91
C VAL A 53 10.69 -13.95 -3.36
N HIS A 54 10.24 -13.12 -4.27
CA HIS A 54 10.48 -13.21 -5.70
C HIS A 54 11.23 -11.98 -6.18
N ILE A 55 12.10 -12.15 -7.18
CA ILE A 55 12.69 -11.05 -7.93
C ILE A 55 11.81 -10.85 -9.15
N VAL A 56 11.14 -9.69 -9.20
CA VAL A 56 10.23 -9.36 -10.30
C VAL A 56 10.82 -8.18 -11.06
N PRO A 57 11.19 -8.34 -12.35
CA PRO A 57 11.62 -7.20 -13.16
C PRO A 57 10.41 -6.33 -13.46
N MET A 58 10.44 -5.10 -12.96
CA MET A 58 9.34 -4.15 -13.10
C MET A 58 9.80 -2.88 -13.82
N SER A 59 8.90 -2.33 -14.62
CA SER A 59 9.09 -1.02 -15.25
C SER A 59 8.75 0.06 -14.22
N VAL A 60 9.77 0.82 -13.81
CA VAL A 60 9.65 1.89 -12.81
C VAL A 60 9.97 3.21 -13.48
N LYS A 61 9.15 4.23 -13.25
CA LYS A 61 9.41 5.58 -13.74
C LYS A 61 10.51 6.22 -12.89
N ASN A 62 11.64 6.57 -13.52
CA ASN A 62 12.70 7.29 -12.84
C ASN A 62 12.23 8.72 -12.53
N ALA A 63 12.21 9.09 -11.25
CA ALA A 63 11.73 10.39 -10.79
C ALA A 63 12.56 11.57 -11.31
N VAL A 64 13.85 11.34 -11.60
CA VAL A 64 14.77 12.40 -12.06
C VAL A 64 14.66 12.60 -13.57
N THR A 65 14.66 11.48 -14.34
CA THR A 65 14.70 11.53 -15.81
C THR A 65 13.31 11.49 -16.46
N GLY A 66 12.28 11.12 -15.72
CA GLY A 66 10.91 10.89 -16.19
C GLY A 66 10.78 9.68 -17.13
N LYS A 67 11.85 8.93 -17.38
CA LYS A 67 11.87 7.74 -18.26
C LYS A 67 11.57 6.47 -17.48
N TYR A 68 10.97 5.49 -18.16
CA TYR A 68 10.76 4.17 -17.60
C TYR A 68 12.02 3.31 -17.71
N GLU A 69 12.43 2.70 -16.62
CA GLU A 69 13.58 1.80 -16.51
C GLU A 69 13.13 0.47 -15.90
N TYR A 70 13.69 -0.64 -16.37
CA TYR A 70 13.45 -1.94 -15.75
C TYR A 70 14.37 -2.12 -14.56
N LYS A 71 13.78 -2.31 -13.38
CA LYS A 71 14.49 -2.62 -12.14
C LYS A 71 13.98 -3.93 -11.55
N ASP A 72 14.88 -4.70 -10.96
CA ASP A 72 14.49 -5.86 -10.17
C ASP A 72 13.93 -5.38 -8.83
N VAL A 73 12.72 -5.81 -8.51
CA VAL A 73 12.05 -5.52 -7.25
C VAL A 73 11.89 -6.83 -6.49
N VAL A 74 12.33 -6.84 -5.21
CA VAL A 74 12.12 -7.97 -4.32
C VAL A 74 10.72 -7.87 -3.73
N MET A 75 9.87 -8.84 -4.04
CA MET A 75 8.47 -8.86 -3.62
C MET A 75 8.14 -10.13 -2.84
N ALA A 76 7.30 -9.98 -1.82
CA ALA A 76 6.76 -11.12 -1.10
C ALA A 76 5.92 -12.00 -2.02
N GLY A 77 6.06 -13.33 -1.90
CA GLY A 77 5.06 -14.25 -2.42
C GLY A 77 4.00 -14.54 -1.36
N VAL A 78 2.86 -15.12 -1.75
CA VAL A 78 1.82 -15.57 -0.80
C VAL A 78 2.38 -16.53 0.24
N GLY A 79 3.40 -17.32 -0.11
CA GLY A 79 4.12 -18.21 0.80
C GLY A 79 4.74 -17.48 2.01
N LEU A 80 5.29 -16.29 1.80
CA LEU A 80 5.81 -15.47 2.90
C LEU A 80 4.69 -15.04 3.85
N TYR A 81 3.54 -14.65 3.33
CA TYR A 81 2.38 -14.26 4.15
C TYR A 81 1.89 -15.42 5.01
N ARG A 82 1.86 -16.66 4.46
CA ARG A 82 1.55 -17.88 5.22
C ARG A 82 2.54 -18.11 6.37
N ILE A 83 3.85 -17.94 6.11
CA ILE A 83 4.89 -18.07 7.12
C ILE A 83 4.71 -17.04 8.23
N GLN A 84 4.45 -15.79 7.89
CA GLN A 84 4.26 -14.72 8.84
C GLN A 84 2.99 -14.94 9.68
N ALA A 85 1.88 -15.32 9.05
CA ALA A 85 0.64 -15.67 9.74
C ALA A 85 0.85 -16.84 10.71
N ALA A 86 1.52 -17.92 10.27
CA ALA A 86 1.83 -19.07 11.12
C ALA A 86 2.69 -18.69 12.33
N ARG A 87 3.68 -17.80 12.17
CA ARG A 87 4.55 -17.33 13.25
C ARG A 87 3.81 -16.47 14.30
N SER A 88 2.63 -15.94 13.98
CA SER A 88 1.84 -15.15 14.94
C SER A 88 1.26 -15.97 16.10
N ASN A 89 1.23 -17.29 15.97
CA ASN A 89 0.49 -18.21 16.84
C ASN A 89 -1.03 -17.93 16.93
N GLN A 90 -1.55 -17.10 16.02
CA GLN A 90 -2.96 -16.75 15.94
C GLN A 90 -3.63 -17.28 14.65
N TYR A 91 -2.85 -17.87 13.75
CA TYR A 91 -3.37 -18.44 12.52
C TYR A 91 -4.12 -19.74 12.78
N ALA A 92 -5.44 -19.71 12.55
CA ALA A 92 -6.33 -20.85 12.79
C ALA A 92 -6.75 -21.58 11.49
N GLY A 93 -6.11 -21.22 10.37
CA GLY A 93 -6.32 -21.88 9.09
C GLY A 93 -6.93 -21.01 8.00
N VAL A 94 -7.16 -21.62 6.86
CA VAL A 94 -7.76 -21.00 5.66
C VAL A 94 -8.82 -21.93 5.09
N SER A 95 -9.88 -21.37 4.51
CA SER A 95 -10.91 -22.15 3.82
C SER A 95 -10.40 -22.70 2.48
N GLU A 96 -11.07 -23.70 1.95
CA GLU A 96 -11.01 -24.00 0.53
C GLU A 96 -11.41 -22.76 -0.29
N PRO A 97 -10.74 -22.50 -1.43
CA PRO A 97 -11.13 -21.43 -2.35
C PRO A 97 -12.51 -21.69 -2.96
N GLU A 98 -13.41 -20.72 -2.85
CA GLU A 98 -14.70 -20.74 -3.55
C GLU A 98 -14.59 -19.94 -4.85
N PHE A 99 -15.09 -20.49 -5.95
CA PHE A 99 -15.02 -19.84 -7.26
C PHE A 99 -16.42 -19.46 -7.76
N GLY A 100 -16.49 -18.37 -8.51
CA GLY A 100 -17.68 -17.98 -9.23
C GLY A 100 -17.86 -18.78 -10.52
N GLU A 101 -18.88 -18.40 -11.28
CA GLU A 101 -19.17 -18.99 -12.59
C GLU A 101 -17.98 -18.85 -13.53
N ASP A 102 -17.82 -19.86 -14.39
CA ASP A 102 -16.83 -19.81 -15.46
C ASP A 102 -17.26 -18.88 -16.58
N VAL A 103 -16.32 -18.07 -17.02
CA VAL A 103 -16.47 -17.16 -18.15
C VAL A 103 -15.49 -17.56 -19.24
N THR A 104 -15.99 -17.76 -20.45
CA THR A 104 -15.16 -17.98 -21.64
C THR A 104 -15.24 -16.74 -22.52
N CYS A 105 -14.08 -16.15 -22.82
CA CYS A 105 -14.00 -15.00 -23.72
C CYS A 105 -12.69 -14.96 -24.48
N ASN A 106 -12.64 -14.15 -25.55
CA ASN A 106 -11.41 -13.91 -26.30
C ASN A 106 -10.72 -12.65 -25.73
N LEU A 107 -9.50 -12.81 -25.22
CA LEU A 107 -8.66 -11.74 -24.70
C LEU A 107 -7.36 -11.67 -25.52
N GLY A 108 -7.23 -10.60 -26.32
CA GLY A 108 -6.05 -10.37 -27.15
C GLY A 108 -5.75 -11.49 -28.12
N GLY A 109 -6.79 -12.12 -28.70
CA GLY A 109 -6.68 -13.21 -29.68
C GLY A 109 -6.55 -14.61 -29.09
N ALA A 110 -6.61 -14.77 -27.77
CA ALA A 110 -6.64 -16.07 -27.10
C ALA A 110 -8.01 -16.32 -26.46
N GLU A 111 -8.61 -17.47 -26.74
CA GLU A 111 -9.82 -17.92 -26.05
C GLU A 111 -9.42 -18.49 -24.69
N ILE A 112 -10.03 -17.98 -23.63
CA ILE A 112 -9.67 -18.29 -22.24
C ILE A 112 -10.92 -18.52 -21.42
N THR A 113 -10.92 -19.60 -20.64
CA THR A 113 -11.92 -19.90 -19.63
C THR A 113 -11.32 -19.66 -18.25
N TYR A 114 -12.00 -18.86 -17.43
CA TYR A 114 -11.56 -18.47 -16.09
C TYR A 114 -12.74 -18.29 -15.14
N PRO A 115 -12.55 -18.46 -13.82
CA PRO A 115 -13.59 -18.16 -12.84
C PRO A 115 -13.76 -16.65 -12.71
N LYS A 116 -14.99 -16.16 -12.72
CA LYS A 116 -15.31 -14.74 -12.62
C LYS A 116 -14.69 -14.10 -11.36
N TRP A 117 -14.71 -14.83 -10.26
CA TRP A 117 -14.15 -14.43 -8.98
C TRP A 117 -13.66 -15.63 -8.16
N CYS A 118 -12.84 -15.35 -7.17
CA CYS A 118 -12.46 -16.29 -6.12
C CYS A 118 -12.67 -15.64 -4.75
N LYS A 119 -13.15 -16.43 -3.78
CA LYS A 119 -13.34 -16.03 -2.39
C LYS A 119 -12.55 -16.96 -1.50
N VAL A 120 -11.77 -16.40 -0.56
CA VAL A 120 -10.99 -17.15 0.43
C VAL A 120 -11.23 -16.52 1.80
N THR A 121 -11.34 -17.36 2.83
CA THR A 121 -11.50 -16.93 4.21
C THR A 121 -10.33 -17.42 5.05
N VAL A 122 -9.61 -16.50 5.67
CA VAL A 122 -8.57 -16.76 6.66
C VAL A 122 -9.17 -16.67 8.05
N LYS A 123 -8.83 -17.63 8.90
CA LYS A 123 -9.29 -17.73 10.29
C LYS A 123 -8.17 -17.31 11.24
N LYS A 124 -8.46 -16.36 12.11
CA LYS A 124 -7.53 -15.84 13.14
C LYS A 124 -8.10 -16.07 14.54
N LEU A 125 -7.28 -16.55 15.44
CA LEU A 125 -7.64 -16.67 16.84
C LEU A 125 -7.45 -15.31 17.54
N VAL A 126 -8.54 -14.73 18.02
CA VAL A 126 -8.55 -13.47 18.75
C VAL A 126 -9.27 -13.69 20.07
N ASN A 127 -8.59 -13.50 21.20
CA ASN A 127 -9.15 -13.72 22.54
C ASN A 127 -9.89 -15.06 22.69
N ASN A 128 -9.26 -16.16 22.27
CA ASN A 128 -9.81 -17.52 22.26
C ASN A 128 -11.06 -17.72 21.37
N THR A 129 -11.37 -16.76 20.49
CA THR A 129 -12.48 -16.86 19.55
C THR A 129 -11.92 -16.84 18.12
N ILE A 130 -12.46 -17.71 17.26
CA ILE A 130 -12.09 -17.72 15.85
C ILE A 130 -12.85 -16.59 15.14
N VAL A 131 -12.10 -15.67 14.54
CA VAL A 131 -12.62 -14.58 13.71
C VAL A 131 -12.26 -14.85 12.26
N GLU A 132 -13.21 -14.67 11.36
CA GLU A 132 -13.08 -14.94 9.93
C GLU A 132 -12.84 -13.65 9.15
N PHE A 133 -11.81 -13.66 8.31
CA PHE A 133 -11.45 -12.56 7.41
C PHE A 133 -11.55 -13.03 5.96
N THR A 134 -12.58 -12.57 5.28
CA THR A 134 -12.86 -12.98 3.90
C THR A 134 -12.41 -11.94 2.89
N ALA A 135 -11.78 -12.39 1.82
CA ALA A 135 -11.51 -11.61 0.62
C ALA A 135 -12.15 -12.26 -0.60
N LYS A 136 -12.60 -11.42 -1.52
CA LYS A 136 -13.11 -11.81 -2.84
C LYS A 136 -12.34 -11.01 -3.89
N GLU A 137 -11.75 -11.70 -4.82
CA GLU A 137 -10.97 -11.12 -5.92
C GLU A 137 -11.57 -11.50 -7.26
N TYR A 138 -11.56 -10.57 -8.20
CA TYR A 138 -12.08 -10.77 -9.55
C TYR A 138 -10.94 -11.05 -10.51
N TRP A 139 -11.14 -12.03 -11.40
CA TRP A 139 -10.10 -12.45 -12.32
C TRP A 139 -9.62 -11.33 -13.24
N LEU A 140 -10.58 -10.55 -13.80
CA LEU A 140 -10.27 -9.43 -14.69
C LEU A 140 -9.45 -8.30 -14.05
N GLU A 141 -9.50 -8.14 -12.74
CA GLU A 141 -8.74 -7.13 -12.00
C GLU A 141 -7.31 -7.61 -11.68
N ASN A 142 -7.13 -8.93 -11.63
CA ASN A 142 -5.90 -9.53 -11.11
C ASN A 142 -4.99 -10.08 -12.20
N TYR A 143 -5.53 -10.56 -13.33
CA TYR A 143 -4.71 -11.24 -14.32
C TYR A 143 -3.58 -10.38 -14.87
N ALA A 144 -2.44 -11.02 -15.12
CA ALA A 144 -1.28 -10.40 -15.74
C ALA A 144 -1.31 -10.62 -17.25
N ALA A 145 -1.27 -9.53 -18.01
CA ALA A 145 -1.20 -9.57 -19.47
C ALA A 145 0.24 -9.75 -19.98
N LYS A 146 0.39 -10.26 -21.18
CA LYS A 146 1.66 -10.19 -21.93
C LYS A 146 1.91 -8.74 -22.34
N LYS A 147 3.20 -8.41 -22.51
CA LYS A 147 3.62 -7.07 -22.89
C LYS A 147 2.82 -6.56 -24.12
N ASP A 148 2.35 -5.32 -24.02
CA ASP A 148 1.64 -4.58 -25.08
C ASP A 148 0.37 -5.27 -25.64
N THR A 149 -0.24 -6.19 -24.87
CA THR A 149 -1.47 -6.87 -25.26
C THR A 149 -2.41 -7.04 -24.07
N SER A 150 -3.70 -7.36 -24.33
CA SER A 150 -4.64 -7.80 -23.31
C SER A 150 -4.63 -9.33 -23.11
N THR A 151 -3.78 -10.06 -23.84
CA THR A 151 -3.68 -11.51 -23.72
C THR A 151 -3.06 -11.87 -22.37
N PRO A 152 -3.71 -12.70 -21.55
CA PRO A 152 -3.11 -13.15 -20.30
C PRO A 152 -1.78 -13.87 -20.51
N ASN A 153 -0.87 -13.73 -19.56
CA ASN A 153 0.40 -14.44 -19.60
C ASN A 153 0.19 -15.97 -19.48
N THR A 154 1.25 -16.74 -19.72
CA THR A 154 1.18 -18.21 -19.74
C THR A 154 0.67 -18.82 -18.44
N MET A 155 1.00 -18.23 -17.28
CA MET A 155 0.55 -18.74 -15.98
C MET A 155 -0.94 -18.49 -15.76
N TRP A 156 -1.44 -17.31 -16.10
CA TRP A 156 -2.85 -16.98 -16.01
C TRP A 156 -3.72 -17.70 -17.02
N GLN A 157 -3.16 -18.09 -18.17
CA GLN A 157 -3.85 -18.96 -19.13
C GLN A 157 -3.95 -20.41 -18.64
N LYS A 158 -2.83 -20.97 -18.16
CA LYS A 158 -2.76 -22.40 -17.79
C LYS A 158 -3.36 -22.70 -16.43
N ARG A 159 -3.36 -21.74 -15.52
CA ARG A 159 -3.77 -21.93 -14.11
C ARG A 159 -4.64 -20.78 -13.60
N PRO A 160 -5.75 -20.43 -14.27
CA PRO A 160 -6.57 -19.28 -13.93
C PRO A 160 -7.12 -19.36 -12.50
N TYR A 161 -7.57 -20.52 -12.06
CA TYR A 161 -8.10 -20.73 -10.71
C TYR A 161 -6.99 -20.60 -9.65
N GLY A 162 -5.87 -21.30 -9.85
CA GLY A 162 -4.78 -21.31 -8.87
C GLY A 162 -4.11 -19.95 -8.69
N GLN A 163 -4.01 -19.14 -9.75
CA GLN A 163 -3.47 -17.78 -9.64
C GLN A 163 -4.45 -16.86 -8.91
N LEU A 164 -5.73 -16.90 -9.26
CA LEU A 164 -6.74 -16.08 -8.60
C LEU A 164 -6.92 -16.46 -7.12
N ALA A 165 -6.84 -17.75 -6.78
CA ALA A 165 -6.90 -18.21 -5.40
C ALA A 165 -5.75 -17.65 -4.56
N LYS A 166 -4.53 -17.56 -5.10
CA LYS A 166 -3.39 -16.95 -4.41
C LYS A 166 -3.61 -15.46 -4.14
N CYS A 167 -4.19 -14.72 -5.09
CA CYS A 167 -4.50 -13.31 -4.91
C CYS A 167 -5.57 -13.13 -3.82
N ALA A 168 -6.64 -13.92 -3.83
CA ALA A 168 -7.69 -13.88 -2.81
C ALA A 168 -7.15 -14.25 -1.42
N GLU A 169 -6.28 -15.26 -1.33
CA GLU A 169 -5.64 -15.65 -0.06
C GLU A 169 -4.70 -14.56 0.44
N ALA A 170 -3.87 -13.97 -0.41
CA ALA A 170 -2.98 -12.88 -0.04
C ALA A 170 -3.77 -11.69 0.54
N GLN A 171 -4.88 -11.34 -0.07
CA GLN A 171 -5.76 -10.27 0.41
C GLN A 171 -6.44 -10.63 1.73
N ALA A 172 -6.87 -11.88 1.91
CA ALA A 172 -7.46 -12.33 3.18
C ALA A 172 -6.43 -12.31 4.32
N LEU A 173 -5.17 -12.73 4.03
CA LEU A 173 -4.06 -12.67 4.99
C LEU A 173 -3.72 -11.23 5.39
N ARG A 174 -3.71 -10.27 4.46
CA ARG A 174 -3.52 -8.84 4.77
C ARG A 174 -4.61 -8.30 5.69
N LYS A 175 -5.87 -8.69 5.47
CA LYS A 175 -6.99 -8.31 6.35
C LYS A 175 -6.88 -8.91 7.75
N ALA A 176 -6.47 -10.18 7.84
CA ALA A 176 -6.37 -10.89 9.12
C ALA A 176 -5.15 -10.45 9.96
N PHE A 177 -4.03 -10.15 9.31
CA PHE A 177 -2.74 -9.89 9.96
C PHE A 177 -2.07 -8.60 9.48
N PRO A 178 -2.74 -7.43 9.54
CA PRO A 178 -2.23 -6.18 8.98
C PRO A 178 -0.94 -5.68 9.65
N GLU A 179 -0.67 -6.12 10.89
CA GLU A 179 0.50 -5.74 11.67
C GLU A 179 1.78 -6.51 11.31
N ILE A 180 1.65 -7.69 10.68
CA ILE A 180 2.80 -8.57 10.39
C ILE A 180 2.92 -8.92 8.92
N VAL A 181 1.82 -8.88 8.17
CA VAL A 181 1.80 -9.13 6.73
C VAL A 181 1.94 -7.80 5.99
N SER A 182 2.87 -7.75 5.03
CA SER A 182 3.08 -6.55 4.23
C SER A 182 1.79 -6.08 3.54
N GLN A 183 1.55 -4.78 3.54
CA GLN A 183 0.46 -4.17 2.79
C GLN A 183 0.75 -4.04 1.29
N HIS A 184 2.00 -4.32 0.87
CA HIS A 184 2.37 -4.32 -0.55
C HIS A 184 1.75 -5.53 -1.27
N PRO A 185 1.42 -5.39 -2.56
CA PRO A 185 0.97 -6.52 -3.37
C PRO A 185 2.03 -7.64 -3.41
N THR A 186 1.57 -8.88 -3.54
CA THR A 186 2.47 -10.03 -3.73
C THR A 186 3.02 -10.06 -5.15
N ALA A 187 4.06 -10.86 -5.36
CA ALA A 187 4.63 -11.09 -6.68
C ALA A 187 3.60 -11.65 -7.67
N GLU A 188 2.69 -12.51 -7.18
CA GLU A 188 1.61 -13.10 -7.99
C GLU A 188 0.59 -12.05 -8.45
N GLU A 189 0.32 -11.03 -7.63
CA GLU A 189 -0.58 -9.92 -7.97
C GLU A 189 0.06 -8.92 -8.94
N MET A 190 1.39 -8.80 -8.91
CA MET A 190 2.13 -7.80 -9.68
C MET A 190 2.82 -8.35 -10.92
N GLU A 191 2.82 -9.66 -11.13
CA GLU A 191 3.44 -10.28 -12.31
C GLU A 191 2.86 -9.67 -13.60
N GLY A 192 3.73 -9.10 -14.44
CA GLY A 192 3.34 -8.47 -15.71
C GLY A 192 2.65 -7.10 -15.60
N LYS A 193 2.54 -6.52 -14.41
CA LYS A 193 2.04 -5.15 -14.20
C LYS A 193 3.20 -4.16 -14.09
N HIS A 194 2.89 -2.88 -14.34
CA HIS A 194 3.85 -1.79 -14.18
C HIS A 194 3.79 -1.23 -12.76
N PHE A 195 4.96 -0.93 -12.22
CA PHE A 195 5.09 -0.30 -10.92
C PHE A 195 5.19 1.22 -11.10
N ASN A 196 4.21 1.95 -10.62
CA ASN A 196 4.19 3.40 -10.73
C ASN A 196 4.58 4.01 -9.37
N GLU A 197 5.77 4.62 -9.27
CA GLU A 197 6.25 5.25 -8.03
C GLU A 197 5.28 6.32 -7.51
N LEU A 198 4.58 7.03 -8.41
CA LEU A 198 3.58 8.03 -8.03
C LEU A 198 2.36 7.42 -7.32
N GLU A 199 1.96 6.20 -7.67
CA GLU A 199 0.87 5.51 -6.95
C GLU A 199 1.31 5.01 -5.56
N MET A 200 2.60 4.74 -5.38
CA MET A 200 3.16 4.40 -4.07
C MET A 200 3.32 5.62 -3.17
N GLU A 201 3.69 6.79 -3.70
CA GLU A 201 3.75 8.02 -2.91
C GLU A 201 2.37 8.43 -2.38
N VAL A 202 1.30 8.22 -3.15
CA VAL A 202 -0.08 8.48 -2.70
C VAL A 202 -0.55 7.46 -1.65
N LYS A 203 -0.06 6.21 -1.71
CA LYS A 203 -0.38 5.17 -0.71
C LYS A 203 0.49 5.22 0.55
N ASN A 204 1.69 5.79 0.47
CA ASN A 204 2.57 6.02 1.61
C ASN A 204 2.35 7.41 2.21
N LEU A 205 1.12 7.72 2.60
CA LEU A 205 0.80 8.86 3.46
C LEU A 205 1.21 8.59 4.93
N THR A 206 2.28 7.86 5.15
CA THR A 206 3.00 7.94 6.42
C THR A 206 3.83 9.22 6.32
N PRO A 207 3.61 10.23 7.18
CA PRO A 207 4.44 11.43 7.17
C PRO A 207 5.90 10.97 7.32
N LYS A 208 6.75 11.35 6.37
CA LYS A 208 8.19 11.15 6.53
C LYS A 208 8.60 11.76 7.88
N ALA A 209 8.98 10.93 8.83
CA ALA A 209 9.50 11.34 10.13
C ALA A 209 10.84 12.13 10.04
N GLN A 210 11.20 12.61 8.85
CA GLN A 210 12.44 13.34 8.58
C GLN A 210 12.34 14.86 8.72
N SER A 211 11.14 15.42 8.99
CA SER A 211 11.04 16.87 9.07
C SER A 211 10.87 17.45 10.48
N ILE A 212 10.69 16.61 11.50
CA ILE A 212 10.50 17.11 12.88
C ILE A 212 11.85 17.38 13.54
N SER A 213 12.87 16.53 13.35
CA SER A 213 14.19 16.75 13.93
C SER A 213 14.92 17.94 13.30
N SER A 214 14.90 18.07 11.97
CA SER A 214 15.54 19.21 11.29
C SER A 214 14.81 20.54 11.49
N LYS A 215 13.49 20.51 11.74
CA LYS A 215 12.75 21.71 12.13
C LYS A 215 12.91 22.06 13.60
N LEU A 216 13.10 21.05 14.47
CA LEU A 216 13.41 21.29 15.88
C LEU A 216 14.79 21.93 16.07
N ASP A 217 15.80 21.44 15.33
CA ASP A 217 17.15 21.99 15.37
C ASP A 217 17.22 23.41 14.79
N SER A 218 16.41 23.73 13.78
CA SER A 218 16.32 25.10 13.23
C SER A 218 15.51 26.07 14.11
N VAL A 219 14.61 25.54 14.95
CA VAL A 219 13.84 26.35 15.91
C VAL A 219 14.63 26.61 17.18
N LEU A 220 15.52 25.69 17.59
CA LEU A 220 16.36 25.84 18.76
C LEU A 220 17.59 26.74 18.51
N SER A 221 17.98 26.98 17.25
CA SER A 221 19.09 27.84 16.89
C SER A 221 18.72 29.30 16.60
N ASN A 222 17.42 29.66 16.56
CA ASN A 222 16.92 31.03 16.34
C ASN A 222 15.98 31.46 17.48
N GLN A 223 16.49 31.43 18.71
CA GLN A 223 15.86 32.23 19.80
C GLN A 223 16.63 33.52 19.95
N GLU A 224 16.15 34.54 19.24
CA GLU A 224 16.14 35.93 19.64
C GLU A 224 15.53 36.76 18.50
N GLU A 225 14.20 36.65 18.34
CA GLU A 225 13.37 37.75 17.81
C GLU A 225 11.88 37.45 18.09
N GLU A 226 11.22 38.41 18.64
CA GLU A 226 9.90 38.48 19.21
C GLU A 226 8.80 37.73 18.43
N VAL A 227 8.18 36.68 19.04
CA VAL A 227 6.88 36.17 18.63
C VAL A 227 5.81 37.05 19.23
N LYS A 228 5.18 37.89 18.42
CA LYS A 228 3.88 38.46 18.73
C LYS A 228 2.84 37.34 18.62
N ASP A 229 2.31 36.88 19.74
CA ASP A 229 1.09 36.10 19.82
C ASP A 229 -0.06 36.93 19.23
N LEU A 230 -0.43 36.62 17.98
CA LEU A 230 -1.70 37.03 17.41
C LEU A 230 -2.72 35.97 17.80
N GLU A 231 -3.56 36.26 18.79
CA GLU A 231 -4.78 35.49 19.03
C GLU A 231 -5.60 35.47 17.73
N PRO A 232 -6.21 34.29 17.38
CA PRO A 232 -7.03 34.19 16.18
C PRO A 232 -8.14 35.23 16.25
N SER A 233 -8.36 35.97 15.16
CA SER A 233 -9.40 36.99 15.08
C SER A 233 -10.75 36.37 15.44
N GLU A 234 -11.61 37.15 16.09
CA GLU A 234 -12.94 36.72 16.51
C GLU A 234 -13.75 36.14 15.35
N THR A 235 -13.61 36.71 14.16
CA THR A 235 -14.19 36.26 12.89
C THR A 235 -13.67 34.89 12.43
N LEU A 236 -12.40 34.58 12.59
CA LEU A 236 -11.84 33.28 12.24
C LEU A 236 -12.34 32.19 13.17
N SER A 237 -12.46 32.49 14.46
CA SER A 237 -12.98 31.57 15.47
C SER A 237 -14.44 31.21 15.18
N GLU A 238 -15.28 32.20 14.86
CA GLU A 238 -16.68 32.01 14.48
C GLU A 238 -16.83 31.19 13.20
N LEU A 239 -16.01 31.47 12.18
CA LEU A 239 -16.02 30.71 10.94
C LEU A 239 -15.69 29.22 11.16
N ILE A 240 -14.69 28.93 12.00
CA ILE A 240 -14.30 27.54 12.33
C ILE A 240 -15.42 26.82 13.09
N GLU A 241 -16.11 27.49 14.00
CA GLU A 241 -17.23 26.91 14.73
C GLU A 241 -18.42 26.59 13.79
N LEU A 242 -18.77 27.51 12.91
CA LEU A 242 -19.85 27.29 11.93
C LEU A 242 -19.54 26.16 10.93
N ILE A 243 -18.30 26.05 10.48
CA ILE A 243 -17.84 24.95 9.63
C ILE A 243 -18.04 23.60 10.34
N LYS A 244 -17.68 23.52 11.62
CA LYS A 244 -17.85 22.30 12.45
C LYS A 244 -19.32 22.00 12.71
N LEU A 245 -20.10 23.01 13.08
CA LEU A 245 -21.51 22.90 13.42
C LEU A 245 -22.34 22.36 12.23
N HIS A 246 -22.10 22.89 11.03
CA HIS A 246 -22.85 22.55 9.83
C HIS A 246 -22.17 21.48 8.96
N ASN A 247 -21.06 20.89 9.43
CA ASN A 247 -20.30 19.85 8.76
C ASN A 247 -19.98 20.17 7.27
N VAL A 248 -19.50 21.42 7.05
CA VAL A 248 -19.24 21.92 5.69
C VAL A 248 -18.16 21.08 5.01
N SER A 249 -18.43 20.59 3.80
CA SER A 249 -17.50 19.68 3.10
C SER A 249 -16.17 20.36 2.74
N SER A 250 -15.10 19.57 2.79
CA SER A 250 -13.74 20.02 2.42
C SER A 250 -13.65 20.55 0.98
N GLU A 251 -14.53 20.11 0.08
CA GLU A 251 -14.60 20.62 -1.29
C GLU A 251 -15.04 22.10 -1.34
N ILE A 252 -16.01 22.49 -0.52
CA ILE A 252 -16.48 23.87 -0.41
C ILE A 252 -15.39 24.75 0.19
N ILE A 253 -14.73 24.28 1.24
CA ILE A 253 -13.62 24.95 1.91
C ILE A 253 -12.45 25.19 0.93
N ASN A 254 -12.04 24.17 0.21
CA ASN A 254 -10.99 24.28 -0.80
C ASN A 254 -11.36 25.25 -1.94
N LYS A 255 -12.63 25.33 -2.31
CA LYS A 255 -13.12 26.27 -3.32
C LYS A 255 -13.04 27.73 -2.84
N TRP A 256 -13.27 27.97 -1.56
CA TRP A 256 -13.11 29.32 -0.96
C TRP A 256 -11.64 29.74 -0.94
N CYS A 257 -10.76 28.86 -0.46
CA CYS A 257 -9.31 29.09 -0.43
C CYS A 257 -8.74 29.31 -1.85
N SER A 258 -9.11 28.48 -2.82
CA SER A 258 -8.65 28.58 -4.20
C SER A 258 -9.09 29.91 -4.87
N LYS A 259 -10.34 30.34 -4.65
CA LYS A 259 -10.83 31.64 -5.17
C LYS A 259 -10.13 32.82 -4.53
N ALA A 260 -9.65 32.66 -3.32
CA ALA A 260 -8.94 33.69 -2.58
C ALA A 260 -7.44 33.71 -2.84
N GLY A 261 -6.89 32.62 -3.43
CA GLY A 261 -5.44 32.41 -3.53
C GLY A 261 -4.78 32.19 -2.17
N ALA A 262 -5.56 31.75 -1.16
CA ALA A 262 -5.09 31.53 0.21
C ALA A 262 -4.76 30.02 0.40
N PRO A 263 -3.65 29.67 1.08
CA PRO A 263 -3.27 28.29 1.35
C PRO A 263 -4.19 27.61 2.40
N SER A 264 -4.82 28.38 3.29
CA SER A 264 -5.75 27.87 4.30
C SER A 264 -6.85 28.88 4.65
N ILE A 265 -7.86 28.46 5.42
CA ILE A 265 -8.94 29.36 5.93
C ILE A 265 -8.36 30.43 6.84
N ALA A 266 -7.31 30.14 7.60
CA ALA A 266 -6.66 31.09 8.48
C ALA A 266 -5.97 32.25 7.72
N ASP A 267 -5.59 31.98 6.46
CA ASP A 267 -4.94 32.96 5.58
C ASP A 267 -5.95 33.78 4.75
N LEU A 268 -7.26 33.54 4.92
CA LEU A 268 -8.31 34.38 4.35
C LEU A 268 -8.37 35.71 5.06
N GLY A 269 -8.36 36.81 4.31
CA GLY A 269 -8.61 38.15 4.89
C GLY A 269 -10.00 38.19 5.53
N GLU A 270 -10.16 39.01 6.56
CA GLU A 270 -11.34 39.13 7.41
C GLU A 270 -12.64 39.36 6.61
N GLU A 271 -12.60 40.17 5.57
CA GLU A 271 -13.74 40.41 4.66
C GLU A 271 -14.20 39.10 3.95
N ARG A 272 -13.28 38.22 3.62
CA ARG A 272 -13.59 36.93 2.99
C ARG A 272 -14.05 35.88 3.99
N GLN A 273 -13.55 35.94 5.22
CA GLN A 273 -14.05 35.12 6.32
C GLN A 273 -15.51 35.42 6.61
N LEU A 274 -15.88 36.74 6.68
CA LEU A 274 -17.27 37.19 6.83
C LEU A 274 -18.18 36.67 5.66
N ALA A 275 -17.69 36.78 4.43
CA ALA A 275 -18.45 36.28 3.28
C ALA A 275 -18.69 34.74 3.33
N CYS A 276 -17.75 33.98 3.90
CA CYS A 276 -17.93 32.56 4.13
C CYS A 276 -18.95 32.27 5.24
N ILE A 277 -18.94 33.05 6.30
CA ILE A 277 -19.94 32.97 7.38
C ILE A 277 -21.34 33.27 6.84
N GLU A 278 -21.51 34.33 6.06
CA GLU A 278 -22.79 34.64 5.41
C GLU A 278 -23.27 33.51 4.47
N TYR A 279 -22.35 32.91 3.72
CA TYR A 279 -22.68 31.80 2.86
C TYR A 279 -23.20 30.58 3.66
N ILE A 280 -22.53 30.23 4.77
CA ILE A 280 -22.98 29.13 5.63
C ILE A 280 -24.35 29.45 6.21
N ASN A 281 -24.55 30.60 6.77
CA ASN A 281 -25.81 31.03 7.36
C ASN A 281 -26.96 31.02 6.33
N LYS A 282 -26.71 31.43 5.11
CA LYS A 282 -27.71 31.45 4.04
C LYS A 282 -28.08 30.04 3.54
N GLN A 283 -27.11 29.16 3.44
CA GLN A 283 -27.30 27.79 2.91
C GLN A 283 -27.93 26.85 3.95
N TYR A 284 -27.55 26.98 5.21
CA TYR A 284 -27.90 26.00 6.23
C TYR A 284 -29.04 26.46 7.15
N ASN A 285 -29.29 27.77 7.34
CA ASN A 285 -30.47 28.26 8.03
C ASN A 285 -31.74 28.20 7.17
N TYR A 286 -31.62 28.17 5.84
CA TYR A 286 -32.76 27.94 4.96
C TYR A 286 -33.32 26.51 5.04
N SER A 287 -32.51 25.54 5.49
CA SER A 287 -32.91 24.13 5.67
C SER A 287 -33.73 23.91 6.96
N GLN A 288 -33.60 24.75 7.97
CA GLN A 288 -34.41 24.65 9.20
C GLN A 288 -35.81 25.22 9.04
N SER A 289 -35.99 26.24 8.22
CA SER A 289 -37.32 26.83 7.99
C SER A 289 -38.27 25.97 7.15
N ILE A 290 -37.74 24.92 6.47
CA ILE A 290 -38.58 23.98 5.69
C ILE A 290 -39.03 22.78 6.54
N VAL A 291 -38.31 22.46 7.63
CA VAL A 291 -38.64 21.35 8.52
C VAL A 291 -39.66 21.73 9.59
N GLU A 292 -39.79 23.03 9.93
CA GLU A 292 -40.84 23.55 10.83
C GLU A 292 -42.16 23.88 10.16
N ALA A 293 -42.22 23.79 8.81
CA ALA A 293 -43.43 24.08 8.02
C ALA A 293 -44.08 22.84 7.38
N ALA A 294 -43.63 21.64 7.72
CA ALA A 294 -44.18 20.33 7.30
C ALA A 294 -44.53 19.50 8.57
#